data_ae1e41a04bdb4d251161d6257589efe9
#
_entry.id   ae1e41a04bdb4d251161d6257589efe9
#
_cell.length_a   1.000
_cell.length_b   1.000
_cell.length_c   1.000
_cell.angle_alpha   90.00
_cell.angle_beta   90.00
_cell.angle_gamma   90.00
#
_symmetry.space_group_name_H-M   'P 1'
#
loop_
_entity.id
_entity.type
_entity.pdbx_description
1 polymer ?
#
loop_
_entity_poly.entity_id
_entity_poly.type
_entity_poly.pdbx_seq_one_letter_code
_entity_poly.pdbx_strand_id
1 'polypeptide(L)'
;MTFIAKPRLHHPTLTKNKVGYTRRDYEGRISTLCAGCGHDSISSAIIHACFELNIEPHRVAKLSGIGCSSKTPDYFLGASHGFNTVHGRMPSVLTGANLANRELLYLGISGDGDSASIGLGQFAHAMRRGVRMVYIVENNGVYGLTKGQFSATADRGSKSKKGAINRDSPVDLVGMALQLGATYVGRGFSGDKAQLVPLIEGAIRHGGAAFIDVISPCVAFNNHEGSTRSYDHVREHNDAVSRIDFIDLAAELEAEPAPGELITLPQPDGSLMRVRKLHAGYDPTDRVAAMNQVQALQASGEVVTGLLYIDPQASDLHAALNTSATPLNRLDEAALCPGSAALAKINAALR
;
A
#
# COMPACT_ATOMS: atom_id res chain seq x y z
N MET A 1 12.32 23.67 25.58
CA MET A 1 11.02 23.36 26.19
C MET A 1 10.85 21.85 26.20
N THR A 2 10.84 21.26 27.38
CA THR A 2 10.59 19.81 27.53
C THR A 2 9.11 19.56 27.33
N PHE A 3 8.74 18.93 26.23
CA PHE A 3 7.35 18.53 25.99
C PHE A 3 7.07 17.28 26.82
N ILE A 4 6.36 17.43 27.91
CA ILE A 4 5.83 16.28 28.68
C ILE A 4 4.53 15.88 27.97
N ALA A 5 4.60 14.82 27.17
CA ALA A 5 3.40 14.22 26.58
C ALA A 5 2.52 13.68 27.72
N LYS A 6 1.24 14.07 27.76
CA LYS A 6 0.28 13.46 28.70
C LYS A 6 0.16 11.97 28.39
N PRO A 7 0.26 11.07 29.40
CA PRO A 7 0.04 9.66 29.18
C PRO A 7 -1.37 9.42 28.63
N ARG A 8 -1.48 8.56 27.62
CA ARG A 8 -2.80 8.12 27.12
C ARG A 8 -3.40 7.18 28.14
N LEU A 9 -4.60 7.49 28.61
CA LEU A 9 -5.34 6.62 29.50
C LEU A 9 -5.91 5.45 28.70
N HIS A 10 -5.54 4.23 29.09
CA HIS A 10 -6.05 2.99 28.49
C HIS A 10 -6.92 2.27 29.51
N HIS A 11 -8.05 1.72 29.05
CA HIS A 11 -8.83 0.84 29.88
C HIS A 11 -8.01 -0.44 30.20
N PRO A 12 -7.92 -0.89 31.46
CA PRO A 12 -7.03 -2.00 31.83
C PRO A 12 -7.37 -3.34 31.16
N THR A 13 -8.61 -3.50 30.65
CA THR A 13 -9.07 -4.72 29.98
C THR A 13 -8.83 -4.71 28.46
N LEU A 14 -8.21 -3.66 27.88
CA LEU A 14 -7.91 -3.65 26.46
C LEU A 14 -6.83 -4.70 26.14
N THR A 15 -7.12 -5.53 25.14
CA THR A 15 -6.18 -6.52 24.65
C THR A 15 -4.90 -5.85 24.15
N LYS A 16 -3.76 -6.38 24.60
CA LYS A 16 -2.42 -5.97 24.16
C LYS A 16 -1.85 -7.01 23.22
N ASN A 17 -1.12 -6.55 22.24
CA ASN A 17 -0.35 -7.41 21.35
C ASN A 17 1.00 -7.84 21.99
N LYS A 18 1.82 -8.61 21.24
CA LYS A 18 3.10 -9.19 21.74
C LYS A 18 4.12 -8.12 22.17
N VAL A 19 4.06 -6.89 21.63
CA VAL A 19 4.94 -5.77 22.03
C VAL A 19 4.33 -4.89 23.13
N GLY A 20 3.18 -5.30 23.70
CA GLY A 20 2.56 -4.64 24.82
C GLY A 20 1.68 -3.44 24.49
N TYR A 21 1.43 -3.16 23.22
CA TYR A 21 0.56 -2.08 22.75
C TYR A 21 -0.89 -2.53 22.64
N THR A 22 -1.83 -1.63 22.93
CA THR A 22 -3.25 -1.77 22.62
C THR A 22 -3.53 -1.26 21.22
N ARG A 23 -4.67 -1.60 20.63
CA ARG A 23 -5.05 -1.06 19.30
C ARG A 23 -5.10 0.47 19.28
N ARG A 24 -5.41 1.13 20.42
CA ARG A 24 -5.39 2.59 20.55
C ARG A 24 -4.01 3.22 20.37
N ASP A 25 -2.94 2.49 20.65
CA ASP A 25 -1.57 2.98 20.45
C ASP A 25 -1.22 3.12 18.96
N TYR A 26 -1.99 2.44 18.09
CA TYR A 26 -1.90 2.53 16.64
C TYR A 26 -2.80 3.60 16.03
N GLU A 27 -3.67 4.24 16.81
CA GLU A 27 -4.49 5.34 16.33
C GLU A 27 -3.67 6.63 16.17
N GLY A 28 -4.11 7.49 15.27
CA GLY A 28 -3.59 8.83 15.08
C GLY A 28 -4.56 9.90 15.61
N ARG A 29 -4.72 10.97 14.85
CA ARG A 29 -5.68 12.02 15.11
C ARG A 29 -7.09 11.58 14.72
N ILE A 30 -8.10 12.25 15.25
CA ILE A 30 -9.49 12.08 14.82
C ILE A 30 -9.61 12.48 13.35
N SER A 31 -10.25 11.63 12.56
CA SER A 31 -10.48 11.89 11.13
C SER A 31 -11.29 13.16 10.90
N THR A 32 -10.89 13.92 9.88
CA THR A 32 -11.62 15.09 9.37
C THR A 32 -12.18 14.83 7.98
N LEU A 33 -12.25 13.58 7.54
CA LEU A 33 -12.88 13.17 6.29
C LEU A 33 -14.41 13.21 6.39
N CYS A 34 -15.09 13.08 5.26
CA CYS A 34 -16.55 13.00 5.24
C CYS A 34 -17.03 11.74 5.95
N ALA A 35 -18.14 11.81 6.67
CA ALA A 35 -18.75 10.64 7.30
C ALA A 35 -19.09 9.57 6.24
N GLY A 36 -18.63 8.33 6.47
CA GLY A 36 -18.80 7.22 5.51
C GLY A 36 -17.80 7.22 4.35
N CYS A 37 -16.76 8.06 4.38
CA CYS A 37 -15.69 8.04 3.39
C CYS A 37 -14.93 6.70 3.45
N GLY A 38 -14.66 6.10 2.29
CA GLY A 38 -13.92 4.84 2.20
C GLY A 38 -12.50 4.90 2.77
N HIS A 39 -11.86 6.06 2.71
CA HIS A 39 -10.50 6.27 3.25
C HIS A 39 -10.40 6.01 4.76
N ASP A 40 -11.45 6.30 5.55
CA ASP A 40 -11.47 5.99 6.99
C ASP A 40 -11.43 4.48 7.25
N SER A 41 -12.09 3.70 6.39
CA SER A 41 -12.04 2.24 6.47
C SER A 41 -10.63 1.70 6.18
N ILE A 42 -9.91 2.32 5.24
CA ILE A 42 -8.52 1.96 4.91
C ILE A 42 -7.60 2.29 6.09
N SER A 43 -7.72 3.48 6.69
CA SER A 43 -6.97 3.85 7.89
C SER A 43 -7.19 2.84 9.02
N SER A 44 -8.45 2.41 9.24
CA SER A 44 -8.78 1.38 10.23
C SER A 44 -8.20 0.00 9.89
N ALA A 45 -8.11 -0.37 8.61
CA ALA A 45 -7.49 -1.62 8.16
C ALA A 45 -5.97 -1.60 8.39
N ILE A 46 -5.30 -0.48 8.12
CA ILE A 46 -3.87 -0.30 8.39
C ILE A 46 -3.58 -0.42 9.90
N ILE A 47 -4.41 0.21 10.76
CA ILE A 47 -4.29 0.09 12.21
C ILE A 47 -4.39 -1.38 12.63
N HIS A 48 -5.35 -2.12 12.08
CA HIS A 48 -5.56 -3.54 12.41
C HIS A 48 -4.35 -4.36 11.98
N ALA A 49 -3.91 -4.25 10.73
CA ALA A 49 -2.77 -4.99 10.20
C ALA A 49 -1.49 -4.72 11.01
N CYS A 50 -1.20 -3.46 11.33
CA CYS A 50 -0.02 -3.12 12.14
C CYS A 50 -0.11 -3.64 13.59
N PHE A 51 -1.30 -3.67 14.18
CA PHE A 51 -1.53 -4.23 15.51
C PHE A 51 -1.30 -5.75 15.54
N GLU A 52 -1.88 -6.50 14.59
CA GLU A 52 -1.74 -7.96 14.48
C GLU A 52 -0.28 -8.36 14.17
N LEU A 53 0.40 -7.58 13.33
CA LEU A 53 1.82 -7.78 13.00
C LEU A 53 2.79 -7.33 14.10
N ASN A 54 2.30 -6.78 15.21
CA ASN A 54 3.12 -6.28 16.31
C ASN A 54 4.14 -5.22 15.89
N ILE A 55 3.79 -4.38 14.90
CA ILE A 55 4.68 -3.33 14.39
C ILE A 55 4.80 -2.22 15.45
N GLU A 56 6.03 -1.88 15.80
CA GLU A 56 6.27 -0.74 16.68
C GLU A 56 6.09 0.57 15.89
N PRO A 57 5.18 1.48 16.28
CA PRO A 57 4.87 2.67 15.49
C PRO A 57 6.08 3.54 15.13
N HIS A 58 7.06 3.66 16.04
CA HIS A 58 8.28 4.44 15.79
C HIS A 58 9.22 3.83 14.73
N ARG A 59 8.99 2.58 14.33
CA ARG A 59 9.71 1.92 13.24
C ARG A 59 9.04 2.09 11.87
N VAL A 60 8.01 2.93 11.79
CA VAL A 60 7.27 3.20 10.56
C VAL A 60 7.52 4.62 10.08
N ALA A 61 7.79 4.77 8.80
CA ALA A 61 7.74 6.03 8.08
C ALA A 61 6.55 6.01 7.12
N LYS A 62 5.63 6.95 7.30
CA LYS A 62 4.43 7.10 6.47
C LYS A 62 4.52 8.38 5.65
N LEU A 63 4.23 8.27 4.36
CA LEU A 63 4.34 9.36 3.41
C LEU A 63 3.03 9.53 2.65
N SER A 64 2.71 10.78 2.30
CA SER A 64 1.55 11.11 1.48
C SER A 64 1.85 12.22 0.48
N GLY A 65 1.02 12.30 -0.56
CA GLY A 65 1.01 13.42 -1.50
C GLY A 65 -0.02 14.49 -1.12
N ILE A 66 -0.87 14.89 -2.05
CA ILE A 66 -1.92 15.91 -1.86
C ILE A 66 -3.28 15.33 -2.27
N GLY A 67 -4.33 15.69 -1.53
CA GLY A 67 -5.70 15.25 -1.73
C GLY A 67 -6.39 14.86 -0.42
N CYS A 68 -7.59 14.27 -0.48
CA CYS A 68 -8.26 13.73 0.71
C CYS A 68 -7.44 12.61 1.36
N SER A 69 -6.88 11.72 0.54
CA SER A 69 -5.99 10.63 0.94
C SER A 69 -4.71 11.10 1.65
N SER A 70 -4.24 12.32 1.38
CA SER A 70 -3.05 12.85 2.04
C SER A 70 -3.24 13.12 3.53
N LYS A 71 -4.48 13.15 4.00
CA LYS A 71 -4.82 13.31 5.42
C LYS A 71 -4.77 11.99 6.18
N THR A 72 -4.99 10.85 5.51
CA THR A 72 -5.14 9.55 6.17
C THR A 72 -3.93 9.12 6.98
N PRO A 73 -2.66 9.45 6.61
CA PRO A 73 -1.52 9.16 7.48
C PRO A 73 -1.58 9.83 8.86
N ASP A 74 -2.33 10.92 9.03
CA ASP A 74 -2.52 11.53 10.35
C ASP A 74 -3.46 10.71 11.27
N TYR A 75 -4.28 9.81 10.71
CA TYR A 75 -5.32 9.08 11.43
C TYR A 75 -4.88 7.72 11.96
N PHE A 76 -3.69 7.26 11.61
CA PHE A 76 -3.10 6.03 12.11
C PHE A 76 -1.64 6.23 12.54
N LEU A 77 -1.13 5.35 13.39
CA LEU A 77 0.26 5.31 13.87
C LEU A 77 0.78 6.69 14.30
N GLY A 78 0.10 7.35 15.25
CA GLY A 78 0.44 8.70 15.67
C GLY A 78 1.87 8.88 16.21
N ALA A 79 2.53 7.80 16.66
CA ALA A 79 3.91 7.80 17.13
C ALA A 79 4.94 7.40 16.05
N SER A 80 4.57 7.39 14.76
CA SER A 80 5.46 7.12 13.63
C SER A 80 6.06 8.38 13.03
N HIS A 81 7.03 8.21 12.11
CA HIS A 81 7.55 9.31 11.29
C HIS A 81 6.54 9.65 10.19
N GLY A 82 6.35 10.93 9.90
CA GLY A 82 5.39 11.39 8.88
C GLY A 82 5.98 12.43 7.94
N PHE A 83 5.74 12.25 6.64
CA PHE A 83 6.13 13.20 5.59
C PHE A 83 4.93 13.47 4.69
N ASN A 84 4.51 14.72 4.58
CA ASN A 84 3.59 15.16 3.54
C ASN A 84 4.39 15.81 2.42
N THR A 85 4.17 15.38 1.18
CA THR A 85 5.00 15.80 0.04
C THR A 85 4.21 16.67 -0.93
N VAL A 86 4.91 17.26 -1.89
CA VAL A 86 4.29 17.95 -3.03
C VAL A 86 3.45 16.96 -3.84
N HIS A 87 2.40 17.44 -4.47
CA HIS A 87 1.44 16.65 -5.27
C HIS A 87 2.14 15.73 -6.28
N GLY A 88 1.85 14.44 -6.20
CA GLY A 88 2.41 13.40 -7.05
C GLY A 88 3.87 13.06 -6.77
N ARG A 89 4.49 13.57 -5.68
CA ARG A 89 5.92 13.37 -5.40
C ARG A 89 6.21 12.42 -4.25
N MET A 90 5.18 11.85 -3.63
CA MET A 90 5.32 10.90 -2.54
C MET A 90 6.30 9.75 -2.88
N PRO A 91 6.24 9.07 -4.05
CA PRO A 91 7.13 7.96 -4.35
C PRO A 91 8.60 8.37 -4.45
N SER A 92 8.88 9.59 -4.92
CA SER A 92 10.26 10.11 -5.01
C SER A 92 10.85 10.41 -3.65
N VAL A 93 10.09 11.07 -2.76
CA VAL A 93 10.56 11.36 -1.39
C VAL A 93 10.70 10.07 -0.59
N LEU A 94 9.75 9.14 -0.74
CA LEU A 94 9.83 7.82 -0.11
C LEU A 94 11.06 7.05 -0.57
N THR A 95 11.39 7.08 -1.86
CA THR A 95 12.61 6.44 -2.40
C THR A 95 13.86 6.98 -1.69
N GLY A 96 13.99 8.29 -1.54
CA GLY A 96 15.11 8.91 -0.85
C GLY A 96 15.18 8.55 0.64
N ALA A 97 14.03 8.59 1.33
CA ALA A 97 13.95 8.23 2.75
C ALA A 97 14.28 6.74 2.96
N ASN A 98 13.79 5.85 2.10
CA ASN A 98 14.09 4.42 2.13
C ASN A 98 15.58 4.14 1.92
N LEU A 99 16.22 4.78 0.94
CA LEU A 99 17.65 4.64 0.70
C LEU A 99 18.49 5.18 1.87
N ALA A 100 18.02 6.21 2.56
CA ALA A 100 18.70 6.77 3.72
C ALA A 100 18.60 5.88 4.97
N ASN A 101 17.50 5.15 5.14
CA ASN A 101 17.29 4.26 6.28
C ASN A 101 16.43 3.06 5.89
N ARG A 102 17.07 1.92 5.63
CA ARG A 102 16.39 0.67 5.26
C ARG A 102 15.76 -0.09 6.45
N GLU A 103 15.97 0.35 7.69
CA GLU A 103 15.46 -0.33 8.89
C GLU A 103 13.97 0.00 9.15
N LEU A 104 13.45 1.07 8.56
CA LEU A 104 12.06 1.47 8.73
C LEU A 104 11.12 0.75 7.76
N LEU A 105 9.90 0.50 8.21
CA LEU A 105 8.79 0.14 7.34
C LEU A 105 8.25 1.41 6.67
N TYR A 106 8.14 1.40 5.35
CA TYR A 106 7.67 2.54 4.57
C TYR A 106 6.24 2.31 4.06
N LEU A 107 5.31 3.16 4.49
CA LEU A 107 3.91 3.18 4.04
C LEU A 107 3.67 4.45 3.22
N GLY A 108 3.47 4.31 1.92
CA GLY A 108 3.10 5.40 1.03
C GLY A 108 1.61 5.41 0.77
N ILE A 109 0.89 6.46 1.18
CA ILE A 109 -0.55 6.59 0.97
C ILE A 109 -0.81 7.75 0.00
N SER A 110 -1.58 7.49 -1.03
CA SER A 110 -1.86 8.47 -2.08
C SER A 110 -3.26 8.28 -2.64
N GLY A 111 -3.84 9.33 -3.20
CA GLY A 111 -5.05 9.20 -4.00
C GLY A 111 -4.74 8.83 -5.45
N ASP A 112 -5.75 8.36 -6.13
CA ASP A 112 -5.66 8.00 -7.55
C ASP A 112 -5.31 9.21 -8.44
N GLY A 113 -5.87 10.38 -8.18
CA GLY A 113 -5.49 11.60 -8.89
C GLY A 113 -4.05 12.05 -8.61
N ASP A 114 -3.58 11.87 -7.37
CA ASP A 114 -2.20 12.15 -6.98
C ASP A 114 -1.22 11.17 -7.65
N SER A 115 -1.57 9.88 -7.73
CA SER A 115 -0.72 8.82 -8.28
C SER A 115 -0.82 8.69 -9.79
N ALA A 116 -2.04 8.55 -10.34
CA ALA A 116 -2.26 8.21 -11.74
C ALA A 116 -2.25 9.40 -12.69
N SER A 117 -2.55 10.62 -12.18
CA SER A 117 -2.49 11.82 -13.02
C SER A 117 -1.15 12.54 -12.84
N ILE A 118 -0.95 13.16 -11.66
CA ILE A 118 0.20 14.06 -11.44
C ILE A 118 1.49 13.27 -11.18
N GLY A 119 1.39 12.15 -10.48
CA GLY A 119 2.50 11.35 -10.00
C GLY A 119 2.85 10.14 -10.87
N LEU A 120 2.26 9.95 -12.05
CA LEU A 120 2.38 8.72 -12.83
C LEU A 120 3.84 8.31 -13.12
N GLY A 121 4.68 9.27 -13.50
CA GLY A 121 6.10 9.00 -13.72
C GLY A 121 6.84 8.57 -12.44
N GLN A 122 6.50 9.14 -11.29
CA GLN A 122 7.08 8.77 -10.01
C GLN A 122 6.62 7.39 -9.55
N PHE A 123 5.33 7.08 -9.71
CA PHE A 123 4.77 5.75 -9.49
C PHE A 123 5.51 4.71 -10.34
N ALA A 124 5.57 4.94 -11.65
CA ALA A 124 6.22 4.05 -12.60
C ALA A 124 7.68 3.76 -12.22
N HIS A 125 8.44 4.78 -11.90
CA HIS A 125 9.85 4.60 -11.54
C HIS A 125 10.06 3.98 -10.16
N ALA A 126 9.15 4.19 -9.18
CA ALA A 126 9.24 3.52 -7.90
C ALA A 126 9.01 2.01 -8.03
N MET A 127 8.00 1.60 -8.82
CA MET A 127 7.73 0.19 -9.11
C MET A 127 8.92 -0.45 -9.86
N ARG A 128 9.38 0.18 -10.95
CA ARG A 128 10.49 -0.32 -11.77
C ARG A 128 11.80 -0.48 -11.01
N ARG A 129 12.04 0.34 -9.98
CA ARG A 129 13.26 0.26 -9.15
C ARG A 129 13.18 -0.78 -8.05
N GLY A 130 12.02 -1.36 -7.79
CA GLY A 130 11.83 -2.28 -6.67
C GLY A 130 12.01 -1.59 -5.30
N VAL A 131 11.51 -0.36 -5.15
CA VAL A 131 11.60 0.36 -3.87
C VAL A 131 10.83 -0.39 -2.80
N ARG A 132 11.51 -0.79 -1.74
CA ARG A 132 10.90 -1.52 -0.61
C ARG A 132 9.91 -0.63 0.13
N MET A 133 8.63 -0.79 -0.18
CA MET A 133 7.53 -0.03 0.41
C MET A 133 6.19 -0.74 0.25
N VAL A 134 5.23 -0.36 1.06
CA VAL A 134 3.81 -0.65 0.81
C VAL A 134 3.17 0.63 0.27
N TYR A 135 2.84 0.64 -1.02
CA TYR A 135 2.20 1.76 -1.69
C TYR A 135 0.70 1.49 -1.81
N ILE A 136 -0.11 2.22 -1.06
CA ILE A 136 -1.57 2.12 -1.08
C ILE A 136 -2.14 3.32 -1.80
N VAL A 137 -2.92 3.07 -2.86
CA VAL A 137 -3.73 4.09 -3.53
C VAL A 137 -5.17 4.00 -3.06
N GLU A 138 -5.68 5.08 -2.48
CA GLU A 138 -7.08 5.24 -2.09
C GLU A 138 -7.87 5.76 -3.29
N ASN A 139 -8.37 4.81 -4.11
CA ASN A 139 -8.92 5.07 -5.44
C ASN A 139 -10.42 5.31 -5.39
N ASN A 140 -10.83 6.55 -5.61
CA ASN A 140 -12.24 6.95 -5.69
C ASN A 140 -12.67 7.51 -7.06
N GLY A 141 -11.78 7.53 -8.06
CA GLY A 141 -12.06 8.03 -9.41
C GLY A 141 -12.17 9.55 -9.54
N VAL A 142 -11.94 10.30 -8.45
CA VAL A 142 -12.12 11.76 -8.46
C VAL A 142 -11.09 12.49 -7.59
N TYR A 143 -10.86 13.76 -7.90
CA TYR A 143 -10.22 14.69 -6.96
C TYR A 143 -11.26 15.19 -5.95
N GLY A 144 -11.43 14.48 -4.83
CA GLY A 144 -12.46 14.81 -3.84
C GLY A 144 -12.21 16.16 -3.13
N LEU A 145 -10.97 16.49 -2.80
CA LEU A 145 -10.59 17.71 -2.10
C LEU A 145 -10.96 18.98 -2.90
N THR A 146 -10.83 18.94 -4.21
CA THR A 146 -11.13 20.04 -5.13
C THR A 146 -12.54 19.98 -5.74
N LYS A 147 -13.42 19.19 -5.13
CA LYS A 147 -14.88 19.11 -5.41
C LYS A 147 -15.28 18.28 -6.62
N GLY A 148 -14.56 17.19 -6.92
CA GLY A 148 -15.09 16.09 -7.73
C GLY A 148 -14.77 16.14 -9.22
N GLN A 149 -13.62 16.69 -9.61
CA GLN A 149 -13.07 16.49 -10.95
C GLN A 149 -12.72 15.02 -11.15
N PHE A 150 -12.86 14.50 -12.37
CA PHE A 150 -12.41 13.16 -12.70
C PHE A 150 -10.90 13.04 -12.51
N SER A 151 -10.46 11.93 -11.92
CA SER A 151 -9.06 11.54 -11.92
C SER A 151 -8.75 10.69 -13.16
N ALA A 152 -7.47 10.38 -13.40
CA ALA A 152 -7.08 9.53 -14.52
C ALA A 152 -7.55 8.07 -14.38
N THR A 153 -8.02 7.63 -13.21
CA THR A 153 -8.58 6.29 -12.99
C THR A 153 -10.11 6.22 -13.17
N ALA A 154 -10.76 7.36 -13.45
CA ALA A 154 -12.20 7.39 -13.68
C ALA A 154 -12.58 6.61 -14.95
N ASP A 155 -13.55 5.70 -14.85
CA ASP A 155 -13.96 4.89 -15.98
C ASP A 155 -14.65 5.74 -17.06
N ARG A 156 -14.42 5.36 -18.32
CA ARG A 156 -15.05 5.99 -19.47
C ARG A 156 -16.57 5.86 -19.34
N GLY A 157 -17.29 6.95 -19.54
CA GLY A 157 -18.74 7.00 -19.42
C GLY A 157 -19.25 7.25 -18.01
N SER A 158 -18.42 7.22 -16.98
CA SER A 158 -18.83 7.60 -15.63
C SER A 158 -19.31 9.05 -15.59
N LYS A 159 -20.32 9.31 -14.76
CA LYS A 159 -20.93 10.64 -14.64
C LYS A 159 -20.46 11.31 -13.35
N SER A 160 -20.09 12.59 -13.43
CA SER A 160 -19.90 13.40 -12.23
C SER A 160 -21.25 13.78 -11.61
N LYS A 161 -21.22 14.15 -10.33
CA LYS A 161 -22.42 14.68 -9.64
C LYS A 161 -23.06 15.90 -10.34
N LYS A 162 -22.30 16.62 -11.18
CA LYS A 162 -22.77 17.74 -11.97
C LYS A 162 -23.25 17.35 -13.38
N GLY A 163 -23.29 16.06 -13.71
CA GLY A 163 -23.77 15.53 -14.98
C GLY A 163 -22.71 15.48 -16.10
N ALA A 164 -21.46 15.94 -15.88
CA ALA A 164 -20.40 15.78 -16.87
C ALA A 164 -20.05 14.29 -17.04
N ILE A 165 -19.75 13.87 -18.27
CA ILE A 165 -19.39 12.48 -18.61
C ILE A 165 -17.88 12.41 -18.88
N ASN A 166 -17.20 11.46 -18.25
CA ASN A 166 -15.81 11.16 -18.56
C ASN A 166 -15.70 10.49 -19.94
N ARG A 167 -14.89 11.06 -20.82
CA ARG A 167 -14.64 10.54 -22.18
C ARG A 167 -13.31 9.84 -22.31
N ASP A 168 -12.42 10.02 -21.36
CA ASP A 168 -11.07 9.47 -21.38
C ASP A 168 -11.08 8.00 -20.91
N SER A 169 -10.14 7.22 -21.40
CA SER A 169 -9.90 5.87 -20.94
C SER A 169 -9.17 5.90 -19.58
N PRO A 170 -9.56 5.04 -18.63
CA PRO A 170 -8.92 5.02 -17.33
C PRO A 170 -7.48 4.50 -17.39
N VAL A 171 -6.63 5.05 -16.54
CA VAL A 171 -5.32 4.48 -16.22
C VAL A 171 -5.52 3.33 -15.24
N ASP A 172 -5.15 2.11 -15.62
CA ASP A 172 -5.13 0.96 -14.73
C ASP A 172 -3.79 0.87 -13.99
N LEU A 173 -3.78 1.32 -12.74
CA LEU A 173 -2.58 1.29 -11.89
C LEU A 173 -2.14 -0.13 -11.54
N VAL A 174 -3.07 -1.10 -11.46
CA VAL A 174 -2.75 -2.52 -11.22
C VAL A 174 -2.02 -3.10 -12.42
N GLY A 175 -2.57 -2.94 -13.63
CA GLY A 175 -1.92 -3.38 -14.85
C GLY A 175 -0.55 -2.75 -15.03
N MET A 176 -0.41 -1.46 -14.73
CA MET A 176 0.88 -0.76 -14.75
C MET A 176 1.85 -1.30 -13.71
N ALA A 177 1.42 -1.54 -12.47
CA ALA A 177 2.27 -2.10 -11.42
C ALA A 177 2.83 -3.47 -11.82
N LEU A 178 1.99 -4.34 -12.39
CA LEU A 178 2.38 -5.64 -12.91
C LEU A 178 3.44 -5.51 -14.03
N GLN A 179 3.23 -4.62 -15.00
CA GLN A 179 4.16 -4.40 -16.11
C GLN A 179 5.48 -3.80 -15.67
N LEU A 180 5.45 -2.91 -14.67
CA LEU A 180 6.63 -2.18 -14.20
C LEU A 180 7.46 -2.93 -13.15
N GLY A 181 7.06 -4.15 -12.79
CA GLY A 181 7.86 -5.03 -11.97
C GLY A 181 7.59 -4.94 -10.47
N ALA A 182 6.45 -4.39 -10.05
CA ALA A 182 6.01 -4.55 -8.67
C ALA A 182 5.98 -6.04 -8.28
N THR A 183 6.44 -6.35 -7.08
CA THR A 183 6.65 -7.73 -6.63
C THR A 183 5.53 -8.25 -5.74
N TYR A 184 4.63 -7.37 -5.33
CA TYR A 184 3.36 -7.68 -4.67
C TYR A 184 2.32 -6.74 -5.21
N VAL A 185 1.26 -7.24 -5.84
CA VAL A 185 0.19 -6.43 -6.42
C VAL A 185 -1.15 -6.94 -5.94
N GLY A 186 -1.93 -6.06 -5.33
CA GLY A 186 -3.28 -6.37 -4.90
C GLY A 186 -4.27 -5.29 -5.24
N ARG A 187 -5.54 -5.66 -5.27
CA ARG A 187 -6.66 -4.70 -5.27
C ARG A 187 -7.62 -5.07 -4.16
N GLY A 188 -8.01 -4.09 -3.38
CA GLY A 188 -8.97 -4.24 -2.30
C GLY A 188 -10.16 -3.31 -2.44
N PHE A 189 -11.16 -3.53 -1.60
CA PHE A 189 -12.32 -2.66 -1.46
C PHE A 189 -12.43 -2.18 -0.01
N SER A 190 -12.57 -0.88 0.20
CA SER A 190 -12.66 -0.30 1.55
C SER A 190 -13.89 -0.77 2.34
N GLY A 191 -14.90 -1.30 1.65
CA GLY A 191 -16.09 -1.92 2.23
C GLY A 191 -15.90 -3.39 2.66
N ASP A 192 -14.78 -4.03 2.30
CA ASP A 192 -14.44 -5.41 2.68
C ASP A 192 -13.14 -5.45 3.49
N LYS A 193 -13.24 -5.22 4.78
CA LYS A 193 -12.08 -5.26 5.70
C LYS A 193 -11.54 -6.67 5.91
N ALA A 194 -12.38 -7.70 5.75
CA ALA A 194 -11.96 -9.08 5.93
C ALA A 194 -10.95 -9.51 4.85
N GLN A 195 -11.06 -8.94 3.65
CA GLN A 195 -10.08 -9.10 2.58
C GLN A 195 -8.93 -8.10 2.69
N LEU A 196 -9.23 -6.84 3.02
CA LEU A 196 -8.26 -5.74 2.96
C LEU A 196 -7.17 -5.86 4.03
N VAL A 197 -7.51 -6.27 5.26
CA VAL A 197 -6.53 -6.41 6.36
C VAL A 197 -5.45 -7.44 6.02
N PRO A 198 -5.78 -8.70 5.67
CA PRO A 198 -4.76 -9.68 5.27
C PRO A 198 -3.94 -9.25 4.04
N LEU A 199 -4.57 -8.51 3.10
CA LEU A 199 -3.86 -7.99 1.93
C LEU A 199 -2.77 -6.98 2.33
N ILE A 200 -3.06 -6.10 3.29
CA ILE A 200 -2.08 -5.14 3.84
C ILE A 200 -1.01 -5.87 4.65
N GLU A 201 -1.38 -6.87 5.46
CA GLU A 201 -0.42 -7.68 6.22
C GLU A 201 0.56 -8.39 5.31
N GLY A 202 0.07 -8.99 4.21
CA GLY A 202 0.90 -9.63 3.19
C GLY A 202 1.88 -8.66 2.56
N ALA A 203 1.44 -7.46 2.21
CA ALA A 203 2.28 -6.42 1.64
C ALA A 203 3.39 -5.96 2.60
N ILE A 204 3.09 -5.84 3.90
CA ILE A 204 4.07 -5.48 4.94
C ILE A 204 5.13 -6.58 5.10
N ARG A 205 4.71 -7.85 5.15
CA ARG A 205 5.60 -9.01 5.31
C ARG A 205 6.46 -9.27 4.07
N HIS A 206 5.94 -8.94 2.88
CA HIS A 206 6.60 -9.22 1.60
C HIS A 206 8.00 -8.61 1.50
N GLY A 207 8.22 -7.40 2.04
CA GLY A 207 9.55 -6.77 2.08
C GLY A 207 10.10 -6.25 0.74
N GLY A 208 9.31 -6.30 -0.33
CA GLY A 208 9.64 -5.78 -1.66
C GLY A 208 8.82 -4.54 -2.05
N ALA A 209 8.71 -4.27 -3.34
CA ALA A 209 7.84 -3.24 -3.90
C ALA A 209 6.39 -3.74 -3.92
N ALA A 210 5.63 -3.42 -2.88
CA ALA A 210 4.24 -3.79 -2.75
C ALA A 210 3.32 -2.64 -3.16
N PHE A 211 2.33 -2.93 -4.00
CA PHE A 211 1.31 -2.01 -4.46
C PHE A 211 -0.09 -2.54 -4.20
N ILE A 212 -0.94 -1.73 -3.59
CA ILE A 212 -2.36 -2.04 -3.35
C ILE A 212 -3.22 -0.90 -3.86
N ASP A 213 -4.06 -1.18 -4.84
CA ASP A 213 -5.13 -0.28 -5.31
C ASP A 213 -6.39 -0.55 -4.50
N VAL A 214 -6.82 0.37 -3.64
CA VAL A 214 -8.01 0.18 -2.80
C VAL A 214 -9.14 1.04 -3.31
N ILE A 215 -10.19 0.40 -3.85
CA ILE A 215 -11.41 1.09 -4.24
C ILE A 215 -12.07 1.66 -3.00
N SER A 216 -12.20 2.99 -2.99
CA SER A 216 -12.55 3.78 -1.81
C SER A 216 -13.61 4.82 -2.16
N PRO A 217 -14.92 4.50 -2.13
CA PRO A 217 -15.98 5.39 -2.58
C PRO A 217 -15.94 6.77 -1.93
N CYS A 218 -16.06 7.80 -2.76
CA CYS A 218 -16.20 9.18 -2.32
C CYS A 218 -17.68 9.53 -2.11
N VAL A 219 -18.16 9.49 -0.87
CA VAL A 219 -19.58 9.73 -0.53
C VAL A 219 -20.10 11.11 -0.95
N ALA A 220 -19.19 12.08 -1.10
CA ALA A 220 -19.56 13.44 -1.49
C ALA A 220 -19.74 13.60 -3.01
N PHE A 221 -18.90 12.94 -3.82
CA PHE A 221 -18.78 13.24 -5.25
C PHE A 221 -18.89 12.05 -6.19
N ASN A 222 -18.66 10.81 -5.73
CA ASN A 222 -18.62 9.62 -6.58
C ASN A 222 -19.18 8.36 -5.90
N ASN A 223 -20.31 8.52 -5.20
CA ASN A 223 -21.08 7.43 -4.62
C ASN A 223 -22.57 7.65 -4.94
N HIS A 224 -22.94 7.51 -6.19
CA HIS A 224 -24.29 7.73 -6.71
C HIS A 224 -24.57 6.77 -7.85
N GLU A 225 -25.81 6.69 -8.27
CA GLU A 225 -26.24 5.89 -9.43
C GLU A 225 -25.42 6.26 -10.68
N GLY A 226 -24.92 5.24 -11.39
CA GLY A 226 -24.04 5.38 -12.56
C GLY A 226 -22.55 5.62 -12.24
N SER A 227 -22.17 5.59 -10.96
CA SER A 227 -20.75 5.57 -10.56
C SER A 227 -20.25 4.14 -10.40
N THR A 228 -19.22 3.77 -11.16
CA THR A 228 -18.52 2.48 -11.06
C THR A 228 -17.64 2.37 -9.79
N ARG A 229 -17.52 3.44 -9.02
CA ARG A 229 -16.81 3.50 -7.73
C ARG A 229 -17.75 3.66 -6.55
N SER A 230 -19.08 3.52 -6.74
CA SER A 230 -20.04 3.54 -5.63
C SER A 230 -19.97 2.26 -4.81
N TYR A 231 -20.39 2.33 -3.55
CA TYR A 231 -20.46 1.15 -2.69
C TYR A 231 -21.34 0.06 -3.28
N ASP A 232 -22.47 0.44 -3.87
CA ASP A 232 -23.44 -0.51 -4.41
C ASP A 232 -22.87 -1.18 -5.66
N HIS A 233 -22.36 -0.40 -6.62
CA HIS A 233 -21.73 -0.96 -7.82
C HIS A 233 -20.61 -1.95 -7.49
N VAL A 234 -19.70 -1.57 -6.59
CA VAL A 234 -18.55 -2.44 -6.24
C VAL A 234 -19.04 -3.72 -5.54
N ARG A 235 -20.06 -3.66 -4.68
CA ARG A 235 -20.62 -4.87 -4.04
C ARG A 235 -21.29 -5.81 -5.03
N GLU A 236 -21.94 -5.27 -6.06
CA GLU A 236 -22.62 -6.05 -7.08
C GLU A 236 -21.67 -6.70 -8.09
N HIS A 237 -20.51 -6.06 -8.36
CA HIS A 237 -19.58 -6.48 -9.43
C HIS A 237 -18.23 -6.98 -8.89
N ASN A 238 -18.07 -7.11 -7.58
CA ASN A 238 -16.79 -7.52 -6.99
C ASN A 238 -16.54 -9.01 -7.22
N ASP A 239 -15.49 -9.34 -7.95
CA ASP A 239 -14.99 -10.69 -8.16
C ASP A 239 -13.62 -10.86 -7.46
N ALA A 240 -13.61 -11.62 -6.37
CA ALA A 240 -12.43 -11.90 -5.58
C ALA A 240 -11.68 -13.11 -6.15
N VAL A 241 -10.51 -12.90 -6.74
CA VAL A 241 -9.69 -13.99 -7.33
C VAL A 241 -8.88 -14.77 -6.30
N SER A 242 -8.68 -14.20 -5.10
CA SER A 242 -7.93 -14.84 -4.02
C SER A 242 -8.32 -14.31 -2.65
N ARG A 243 -8.02 -15.11 -1.62
CA ARG A 243 -8.04 -14.69 -0.21
C ARG A 243 -6.74 -15.10 0.46
N ILE A 244 -6.27 -14.30 1.39
CA ILE A 244 -5.03 -14.51 2.13
C ILE A 244 -5.35 -14.87 3.57
N ASP A 245 -4.67 -15.90 4.08
CA ASP A 245 -4.61 -16.25 5.49
C ASP A 245 -3.14 -16.40 5.91
N PHE A 246 -2.84 -16.05 7.15
CA PHE A 246 -1.52 -16.28 7.73
C PHE A 246 -1.58 -17.40 8.77
N ILE A 247 -0.57 -18.26 8.75
CA ILE A 247 -0.36 -19.28 9.79
C ILE A 247 0.75 -18.77 10.68
N ASP A 248 0.48 -18.70 11.99
CA ASP A 248 1.54 -18.51 12.97
C ASP A 248 2.40 -19.79 13.01
N LEU A 249 3.73 -19.66 13.05
CA LEU A 249 4.69 -20.78 13.07
C LEU A 249 4.43 -21.78 14.22
N ALA A 250 3.63 -21.40 15.21
CA ALA A 250 3.28 -22.22 16.37
C ALA A 250 1.90 -22.91 16.31
N ALA A 251 1.11 -22.69 15.25
CA ALA A 251 -0.23 -23.28 15.13
C ALA A 251 -0.17 -24.56 14.30
N GLU A 252 -0.44 -25.71 14.92
CA GLU A 252 -0.73 -26.94 14.21
C GLU A 252 -1.96 -26.76 13.30
N LEU A 253 -1.84 -27.30 12.09
CA LEU A 253 -2.82 -27.17 11.01
C LEU A 253 -4.09 -27.99 11.31
N GLU A 254 -5.04 -27.43 12.03
CA GLU A 254 -6.37 -28.05 12.26
C GLU A 254 -7.50 -27.33 11.50
N ALA A 255 -7.34 -26.88 10.31
CA ALA A 255 -8.47 -26.37 9.54
C ALA A 255 -8.57 -27.05 8.18
N GLU A 256 -9.61 -27.82 7.97
CA GLU A 256 -9.97 -28.33 6.65
C GLU A 256 -10.12 -27.17 5.65
N PRO A 257 -9.54 -27.27 4.46
CA PRO A 257 -9.63 -26.22 3.47
C PRO A 257 -11.06 -26.15 2.91
N ALA A 258 -11.68 -24.97 3.00
CA ALA A 258 -12.86 -24.68 2.21
C ALA A 258 -12.55 -24.80 0.69
N PRO A 259 -13.54 -24.92 -0.21
CA PRO A 259 -13.29 -25.18 -1.63
C PRO A 259 -12.36 -24.12 -2.25
N GLY A 260 -11.36 -24.57 -2.99
CA GLY A 260 -10.35 -23.78 -3.68
C GLY A 260 -8.94 -24.32 -3.45
N GLU A 261 -8.08 -24.27 -4.47
CA GLU A 261 -6.69 -24.66 -4.37
C GLU A 261 -5.92 -23.70 -3.44
N LEU A 262 -5.13 -24.26 -2.54
CA LEU A 262 -4.36 -23.52 -1.54
C LEU A 262 -2.88 -23.54 -1.91
N ILE A 263 -2.27 -22.34 -2.00
CA ILE A 263 -0.82 -22.18 -2.15
C ILE A 263 -0.26 -21.66 -0.84
N THR A 264 0.86 -22.25 -0.40
CA THR A 264 1.62 -21.76 0.76
C THR A 264 2.92 -21.13 0.29
N LEU A 265 3.13 -19.88 0.64
CA LEU A 265 4.28 -19.06 0.23
C LEU A 265 5.09 -18.62 1.47
N PRO A 266 6.39 -18.97 1.55
CA PRO A 266 7.24 -18.48 2.62
C PRO A 266 7.45 -16.98 2.48
N GLN A 267 7.45 -16.27 3.62
CA GLN A 267 7.70 -14.84 3.68
C GLN A 267 9.12 -14.56 4.20
N PRO A 268 9.71 -13.38 3.91
CA PRO A 268 11.04 -13.02 4.36
C PRO A 268 11.22 -13.01 5.89
N ASP A 269 10.15 -12.82 6.65
CA ASP A 269 10.15 -12.88 8.12
C ASP A 269 10.04 -14.31 8.69
N GLY A 270 10.03 -15.34 7.81
CA GLY A 270 9.90 -16.75 8.15
C GLY A 270 8.45 -17.20 8.36
N SER A 271 7.46 -16.31 8.28
CA SER A 271 6.05 -16.70 8.34
C SER A 271 5.59 -17.37 7.03
N LEU A 272 4.47 -18.09 7.09
CA LEU A 272 3.84 -18.71 5.93
C LEU A 272 2.56 -17.95 5.58
N MET A 273 2.48 -17.49 4.34
CA MET A 273 1.26 -16.92 3.76
C MET A 273 0.52 -18.03 3.01
N ARG A 274 -0.75 -18.25 3.33
CA ARG A 274 -1.64 -19.10 2.55
C ARG A 274 -2.49 -18.23 1.63
N VAL A 275 -2.45 -18.53 0.35
CA VAL A 275 -3.30 -17.89 -0.66
C VAL A 275 -4.28 -18.92 -1.17
N ARG A 276 -5.57 -18.69 -0.93
CA ARG A 276 -6.65 -19.47 -1.49
C ARG A 276 -7.00 -18.91 -2.86
N LYS A 277 -6.83 -19.72 -3.90
CA LYS A 277 -7.30 -19.39 -5.24
C LYS A 277 -8.82 -19.60 -5.30
N LEU A 278 -9.55 -18.57 -5.65
CA LEU A 278 -11.01 -18.66 -5.82
C LEU A 278 -11.41 -18.97 -7.26
N HIS A 279 -10.51 -18.72 -8.20
CA HIS A 279 -10.68 -19.06 -9.62
C HIS A 279 -9.77 -20.22 -10.01
N ALA A 280 -10.33 -21.21 -10.70
CA ALA A 280 -9.59 -22.33 -11.26
C ALA A 280 -8.55 -21.82 -12.28
N GLY A 281 -7.33 -22.35 -12.19
CA GLY A 281 -6.23 -21.97 -13.10
C GLY A 281 -5.57 -20.61 -12.81
N TYR A 282 -6.03 -19.85 -11.82
CA TYR A 282 -5.36 -18.62 -11.40
C TYR A 282 -4.13 -18.95 -10.54
N ASP A 283 -2.97 -18.41 -10.96
CA ASP A 283 -1.73 -18.51 -10.20
C ASP A 283 -1.19 -17.11 -9.88
N PRO A 284 -1.24 -16.66 -8.62
CA PRO A 284 -0.74 -15.34 -8.24
C PRO A 284 0.79 -15.22 -8.30
N THR A 285 1.52 -16.31 -8.52
CA THR A 285 2.98 -16.28 -8.72
C THR A 285 3.37 -16.16 -10.20
N ASP A 286 2.44 -16.38 -11.13
CA ASP A 286 2.62 -16.16 -12.56
C ASP A 286 2.13 -14.75 -12.96
N ARG A 287 3.07 -13.85 -13.23
CA ARG A 287 2.80 -12.47 -13.60
C ARG A 287 1.98 -12.34 -14.89
N VAL A 288 2.26 -13.20 -15.88
CA VAL A 288 1.58 -13.13 -17.19
C VAL A 288 0.14 -13.65 -17.04
N ALA A 289 -0.04 -14.75 -16.32
CA ALA A 289 -1.36 -15.28 -16.01
C ALA A 289 -2.19 -14.25 -15.22
N ALA A 290 -1.59 -13.61 -14.21
CA ALA A 290 -2.25 -12.55 -13.43
C ALA A 290 -2.69 -11.37 -14.31
N MET A 291 -1.83 -10.89 -15.21
CA MET A 291 -2.18 -9.80 -16.14
C MET A 291 -3.34 -10.18 -17.05
N ASN A 292 -3.30 -11.36 -17.65
CA ASN A 292 -4.35 -11.85 -18.56
C ASN A 292 -5.69 -12.00 -17.82
N GLN A 293 -5.67 -12.57 -16.62
CA GLN A 293 -6.87 -12.77 -15.81
C GLN A 293 -7.51 -11.44 -15.40
N VAL A 294 -6.69 -10.49 -14.92
CA VAL A 294 -7.17 -9.14 -14.55
C VAL A 294 -7.82 -8.46 -15.75
N GLN A 295 -7.18 -8.50 -16.93
CA GLN A 295 -7.72 -7.90 -18.14
C GLN A 295 -9.01 -8.58 -18.61
N ALA A 296 -9.09 -9.92 -18.55
CA ALA A 296 -10.27 -10.65 -18.96
C ALA A 296 -11.50 -10.32 -18.08
N LEU A 297 -11.31 -10.31 -16.75
CA LEU A 297 -12.38 -9.99 -15.80
C LEU A 297 -12.81 -8.51 -15.89
N GLN A 298 -11.87 -7.60 -16.08
CA GLN A 298 -12.20 -6.19 -16.30
C GLN A 298 -12.97 -5.98 -17.61
N ALA A 299 -12.65 -6.73 -18.66
CA ALA A 299 -13.38 -6.67 -19.93
C ALA A 299 -14.83 -7.16 -19.80
N SER A 300 -15.13 -8.06 -18.85
CA SER A 300 -16.50 -8.49 -18.53
C SER A 300 -17.26 -7.53 -17.60
N GLY A 301 -16.60 -6.44 -17.16
CA GLY A 301 -17.20 -5.44 -16.28
C GLY A 301 -17.05 -5.73 -14.78
N GLU A 302 -16.29 -6.76 -14.43
CA GLU A 302 -16.06 -7.14 -13.03
C GLU A 302 -14.99 -6.27 -12.35
N VAL A 303 -15.17 -6.06 -11.06
CA VAL A 303 -14.20 -5.39 -10.18
C VAL A 303 -13.33 -6.45 -9.53
N VAL A 304 -12.17 -6.72 -10.12
CA VAL A 304 -11.26 -7.78 -9.66
C VAL A 304 -10.57 -7.38 -8.37
N THR A 305 -10.69 -8.18 -7.30
CA THR A 305 -10.06 -7.93 -5.99
C THR A 305 -9.26 -9.13 -5.48
N GLY A 306 -8.47 -8.91 -4.45
CA GLY A 306 -7.61 -9.90 -3.81
C GLY A 306 -6.12 -9.66 -4.09
N LEU A 307 -5.30 -10.65 -3.71
CA LEU A 307 -3.90 -10.73 -4.13
C LEU A 307 -3.85 -11.13 -5.60
N LEU A 308 -3.36 -10.24 -6.44
CA LEU A 308 -3.31 -10.43 -7.88
C LEU A 308 -1.96 -11.00 -8.34
N TYR A 309 -0.88 -10.61 -7.68
CA TYR A 309 0.44 -11.12 -7.98
C TYR A 309 1.37 -11.03 -6.78
N ILE A 310 2.23 -12.02 -6.62
CA ILE A 310 3.34 -12.02 -5.65
C ILE A 310 4.55 -12.76 -6.22
N ASP A 311 5.73 -12.15 -6.07
CA ASP A 311 7.01 -12.79 -6.31
C ASP A 311 7.64 -13.19 -4.96
N PRO A 312 7.63 -14.48 -4.58
CA PRO A 312 8.17 -14.92 -3.29
C PRO A 312 9.69 -14.75 -3.16
N GLN A 313 10.39 -14.53 -4.29
CA GLN A 313 11.85 -14.38 -4.35
C GLN A 313 12.27 -12.95 -4.68
N ALA A 314 11.38 -11.99 -4.48
CA ALA A 314 11.64 -10.60 -4.80
C ALA A 314 12.89 -10.04 -4.07
N SER A 315 13.71 -9.35 -4.83
CA SER A 315 14.76 -8.49 -4.30
C SER A 315 14.33 -7.02 -4.32
N ASP A 316 14.88 -6.23 -3.43
CA ASP A 316 14.57 -4.79 -3.34
C ASP A 316 15.69 -3.91 -3.94
N LEU A 317 15.44 -2.60 -3.99
CA LEU A 317 16.40 -1.60 -4.47
C LEU A 317 17.70 -1.60 -3.65
N HIS A 318 17.66 -1.93 -2.35
CA HIS A 318 18.85 -2.00 -1.50
C HIS A 318 19.78 -3.13 -1.93
N ALA A 319 19.21 -4.29 -2.26
CA ALA A 319 19.99 -5.42 -2.79
C ALA A 319 20.59 -5.08 -4.16
N ALA A 320 19.79 -4.47 -5.06
CA ALA A 320 20.25 -4.08 -6.39
C ALA A 320 21.39 -3.04 -6.38
N LEU A 321 21.37 -2.12 -5.42
CA LEU A 321 22.38 -1.06 -5.27
C LEU A 321 23.50 -1.41 -4.27
N ASN A 322 23.41 -2.56 -3.58
CA ASN A 322 24.33 -2.93 -2.50
C ASN A 322 24.49 -1.81 -1.48
N THR A 323 23.39 -1.25 -0.99
CA THR A 323 23.43 -0.14 -0.03
C THR A 323 23.90 -0.59 1.35
N SER A 324 24.46 0.34 2.13
CA SER A 324 24.84 0.09 3.52
C SER A 324 23.64 -0.40 4.34
N ALA A 325 23.86 -1.39 5.21
CA ALA A 325 22.87 -1.81 6.19
C ALA A 325 22.69 -0.75 7.30
N THR A 326 23.72 0.02 7.57
CA THR A 326 23.69 1.10 8.56
C THR A 326 22.99 2.33 7.99
N PRO A 327 21.98 2.90 8.67
CA PRO A 327 21.34 4.15 8.26
C PRO A 327 22.35 5.29 8.12
N LEU A 328 22.14 6.18 7.13
CA LEU A 328 23.09 7.27 6.82
C LEU A 328 23.40 8.16 8.03
N ASN A 329 22.41 8.41 8.89
CA ASN A 329 22.57 9.23 10.08
C ASN A 329 23.36 8.56 11.22
N ARG A 330 23.71 7.29 11.07
CA ARG A 330 24.54 6.51 12.00
C ARG A 330 25.93 6.20 11.45
N LEU A 331 26.22 6.59 10.20
CA LEU A 331 27.55 6.47 9.61
C LEU A 331 28.46 7.55 10.19
N ASP A 332 29.72 7.18 10.48
CA ASP A 332 30.72 8.11 10.94
C ASP A 332 31.32 8.94 9.78
N GLU A 333 32.12 9.95 10.14
CA GLU A 333 32.74 10.83 9.17
C GLU A 333 33.68 10.06 8.20
N ALA A 334 34.38 9.03 8.67
CA ALA A 334 35.28 8.24 7.84
C ALA A 334 34.55 7.44 6.75
N ALA A 335 33.32 6.95 7.06
CA ALA A 335 32.50 6.26 6.10
C ALA A 335 31.86 7.22 5.07
N LEU A 336 31.50 8.43 5.50
CA LEU A 336 30.84 9.44 4.63
C LEU A 336 31.88 10.26 3.84
N CYS A 337 33.05 10.47 4.38
CA CYS A 337 34.14 11.27 3.80
C CYS A 337 35.44 10.46 3.77
N PRO A 338 35.64 9.58 2.78
CA PRO A 338 36.77 8.65 2.76
C PRO A 338 38.17 9.32 2.59
N GLY A 339 38.22 10.66 2.45
CA GLY A 339 39.44 11.46 2.48
C GLY A 339 40.23 11.50 1.18
N SER A 340 41.34 12.28 1.20
CA SER A 340 42.12 12.56 0.01
C SER A 340 42.86 11.36 -0.58
N ALA A 341 43.16 10.33 0.22
CA ALA A 341 43.76 9.10 -0.28
C ALA A 341 42.83 8.31 -1.22
N ALA A 342 41.52 8.25 -0.90
CA ALA A 342 40.52 7.65 -1.77
C ALA A 342 40.33 8.47 -3.05
N LEU A 343 40.30 9.80 -2.94
CA LEU A 343 40.25 10.70 -4.07
C LEU A 343 41.44 10.54 -5.02
N ALA A 344 42.65 10.40 -4.45
CA ALA A 344 43.86 10.16 -5.24
C ALA A 344 43.80 8.83 -6.00
N LYS A 345 43.26 7.76 -5.41
CA LYS A 345 43.02 6.48 -6.08
C LYS A 345 42.05 6.63 -7.25
N ILE A 346 40.92 7.33 -7.05
CA ILE A 346 39.92 7.56 -8.09
C ILE A 346 40.55 8.36 -9.24
N ASN A 347 41.30 9.43 -8.92
CA ASN A 347 41.94 10.26 -9.92
C ASN A 347 43.03 9.49 -10.70
N ALA A 348 43.77 8.56 -10.05
CA ALA A 348 44.75 7.73 -10.72
C ALA A 348 44.12 6.71 -11.68
N ALA A 349 42.93 6.21 -11.37
CA ALA A 349 42.18 5.28 -12.24
C ALA A 349 41.52 5.97 -13.46
N LEU A 350 41.37 7.29 -13.44
CA LEU A 350 40.77 8.09 -14.53
C LEU A 350 41.84 8.72 -15.44
N ARG A 351 43.12 8.53 -15.16
CA ARG A 351 44.27 8.95 -15.98
C ARG A 351 44.83 7.78 -16.78
#